data_e2ac076574c59556080fb31946487dda
#
_entry.id   e2ac076574c59556080fb31946487dda
#
_cell.length_a   1.000
_cell.length_b   1.000
_cell.length_c   1.000
_cell.angle_alpha   90.00
_cell.angle_beta   90.00
_cell.angle_gamma   90.00
#
_symmetry.space_group_name_H-M   'P 1'
#
loop_
_entity.id
_entity.type
_entity.pdbx_description
1 polymer ?
#
loop_
_entity_poly.entity_id
_entity_poly.type
_entity_poly.pdbx_seq_one_letter_code
_entity_poly.pdbx_strand_id
1 'polypeptide(L)'
;MGEYNIFKVLADEQRRDILVMLKNGRMSAGEIAEALNITPAALSYHLKQLKGADLVMEYKQKNFIYYEINATVFEELILWIKQFGGNKK
;
A
#
# COMPACT_ATOMS: atom_id res chain seq x y z
N MET A 1 5.67 -13.38 1.22
CA MET A 1 4.94 -13.03 2.44
C MET A 1 5.69 -11.98 3.23
N GLY A 2 5.05 -10.93 3.60
CA GLY A 2 5.69 -9.87 4.34
C GLY A 2 5.84 -10.18 5.81
N GLU A 3 6.62 -9.35 6.50
CA GLU A 3 6.85 -9.47 7.92
C GLU A 3 5.62 -9.10 8.73
N TYR A 4 4.75 -8.28 8.18
CA TYR A 4 3.63 -7.71 8.90
C TYR A 4 2.33 -8.37 8.49
N ASN A 5 1.38 -8.40 9.42
CA ASN A 5 0.06 -8.96 9.12
C ASN A 5 -0.70 -8.01 8.20
N ILE A 6 -1.07 -8.51 7.03
CA ILE A 6 -1.70 -7.67 6.01
C ILE A 6 -3.00 -7.03 6.50
N PHE A 7 -3.78 -7.75 7.30
CA PHE A 7 -5.05 -7.22 7.77
C PHE A 7 -4.85 -6.10 8.80
N LYS A 8 -3.84 -6.24 9.64
CA LYS A 8 -3.52 -5.18 10.58
C LYS A 8 -3.01 -3.93 9.85
N VAL A 9 -2.21 -4.14 8.83
CA VAL A 9 -1.71 -3.01 8.05
C VAL A 9 -2.87 -2.29 7.37
N LEU A 10 -3.82 -3.03 6.83
CA LEU A 10 -4.96 -2.44 6.14
C LEU A 10 -6.00 -1.83 7.09
N ALA A 11 -5.88 -2.08 8.39
CA ALA A 11 -6.85 -1.53 9.34
C ALA A 11 -6.73 -0.02 9.51
N ASP A 12 -5.59 0.55 9.19
CA ASP A 12 -5.36 1.98 9.35
C ASP A 12 -5.88 2.75 8.14
N GLU A 13 -6.68 3.78 8.41
CA GLU A 13 -7.33 4.53 7.34
C GLU A 13 -6.33 5.26 6.44
N GLN A 14 -5.30 5.87 7.02
CA GLN A 14 -4.32 6.57 6.22
C GLN A 14 -3.56 5.63 5.30
N ARG A 15 -3.29 4.42 5.76
CA ARG A 15 -2.63 3.45 4.90
C ARG A 15 -3.51 3.04 3.74
N ARG A 16 -4.82 2.89 3.99
CA ARG A 16 -5.76 2.62 2.89
C ARG A 16 -5.81 3.79 1.91
N ASP A 17 -5.76 5.02 2.42
CA ASP A 17 -5.74 6.21 1.55
C ASP A 17 -4.52 6.21 0.65
N ILE A 18 -3.37 5.84 1.19
CA ILE A 18 -2.15 5.76 0.39
C ILE A 18 -2.33 4.77 -0.76
N LEU A 19 -2.90 3.61 -0.46
CA LEU A 19 -3.12 2.60 -1.49
C LEU A 19 -4.06 3.10 -2.58
N VAL A 20 -5.12 3.80 -2.20
CA VAL A 20 -6.04 4.36 -3.17
C VAL A 20 -5.34 5.36 -4.07
N MET A 21 -4.47 6.19 -3.50
CA MET A 21 -3.71 7.14 -4.28
C MET A 21 -2.80 6.45 -5.29
N LEU A 22 -2.22 5.33 -4.91
CA LEU A 22 -1.28 4.61 -5.76
C LEU A 22 -1.95 3.81 -6.87
N LYS A 23 -3.28 3.68 -6.85
CA LYS A 23 -3.93 2.83 -7.84
C LYS A 23 -3.80 3.39 -9.26
N ASN A 24 -3.50 4.67 -9.41
CA ASN A 24 -3.34 5.29 -10.71
C ASN A 24 -1.89 5.34 -11.19
N GLY A 25 -0.99 4.72 -10.46
CA GLY A 25 0.42 4.70 -10.84
C GLY A 25 1.28 5.07 -9.65
N ARG A 26 2.57 4.91 -9.84
CA ARG A 26 3.50 5.15 -8.75
C ARG A 26 3.59 6.63 -8.38
N MET A 27 3.92 6.89 -7.13
CA MET A 27 4.11 8.23 -6.62
C MET A 27 5.35 8.26 -5.76
N SER A 28 5.99 9.44 -5.71
CA SER A 28 7.13 9.61 -4.81
C SER A 28 6.64 9.80 -3.38
N ALA A 29 7.53 9.52 -2.43
CA ALA A 29 7.20 9.73 -1.02
C ALA A 29 6.77 11.18 -0.77
N GLY A 30 7.48 12.15 -1.38
CA GLY A 30 7.12 13.55 -1.20
C GLY A 30 5.73 13.87 -1.70
N GLU A 31 5.35 13.31 -2.86
CA GLU A 31 4.03 13.53 -3.40
C GLU A 31 2.94 12.97 -2.48
N ILE A 32 3.20 11.80 -1.91
CA ILE A 32 2.23 11.18 -1.02
C ILE A 32 2.06 12.00 0.25
N ALA A 33 3.18 12.41 0.85
CA ALA A 33 3.14 13.20 2.08
C ALA A 33 2.39 14.50 1.88
N GLU A 34 2.64 15.15 0.75
CA GLU A 34 1.98 16.41 0.45
C GLU A 34 0.48 16.22 0.26
N ALA A 35 0.10 15.20 -0.49
CA ALA A 35 -1.32 14.95 -0.77
C ALA A 35 -2.09 14.62 0.50
N LEU A 36 -1.47 13.92 1.45
CA LEU A 36 -2.13 13.56 2.70
C LEU A 36 -1.93 14.61 3.79
N ASN A 37 -1.07 15.59 3.53
CA ASN A 37 -0.75 16.62 4.51
C ASN A 37 -0.28 16.03 5.83
N ILE A 38 0.66 15.10 5.74
CA ILE A 38 1.26 14.48 6.92
C ILE A 38 2.76 14.69 6.89
N THR A 39 3.39 14.51 8.05
CA THR A 39 4.83 14.69 8.14
C THR A 39 5.56 13.56 7.44
N PRO A 40 6.80 13.81 7.00
CA PRO A 40 7.61 12.74 6.44
C PRO A 40 7.80 11.57 7.41
N ALA A 41 7.90 11.85 8.71
CA ALA A 41 8.08 10.78 9.69
C ALA A 41 6.85 9.90 9.77
N ALA A 42 5.66 10.49 9.77
CA ALA A 42 4.42 9.72 9.79
C ALA A 42 4.28 8.88 8.53
N LEU A 43 4.61 9.49 7.38
CA LEU A 43 4.54 8.74 6.13
C LEU A 43 5.53 7.58 6.13
N SER A 44 6.76 7.81 6.60
CA SER A 44 7.76 6.73 6.65
C SER A 44 7.25 5.54 7.44
N TYR A 45 6.58 5.82 8.55
CA TYR A 45 6.02 4.75 9.37
C TYR A 45 4.98 3.96 8.58
N HIS A 46 4.06 4.64 7.90
CA HIS A 46 3.03 3.96 7.11
C HIS A 46 3.61 3.17 5.95
N LEU A 47 4.59 3.75 5.25
CA LEU A 47 5.21 3.07 4.12
C LEU A 47 5.98 1.83 4.56
N LYS A 48 6.61 1.89 5.73
CA LYS A 48 7.30 0.72 6.27
C LYS A 48 6.31 -0.40 6.52
N GLN A 49 5.14 -0.08 7.07
CA GLN A 49 4.10 -1.07 7.31
C GLN A 49 3.60 -1.68 6.01
N LEU A 50 3.30 -0.82 5.04
CA LEU A 50 2.80 -1.28 3.75
C LEU A 50 3.82 -2.16 3.03
N LYS A 51 5.08 -1.75 3.06
CA LYS A 51 6.14 -2.51 2.43
C LYS A 51 6.36 -3.84 3.14
N GLY A 52 6.29 -3.83 4.47
CA GLY A 52 6.47 -5.06 5.26
C GLY A 52 5.41 -6.10 4.97
N ALA A 53 4.21 -5.66 4.60
CA ALA A 53 3.13 -6.58 4.23
C ALA A 53 3.12 -6.89 2.74
N ASP A 54 4.12 -6.41 2.00
CA ASP A 54 4.25 -6.61 0.56
C ASP A 54 3.09 -6.01 -0.25
N LEU A 55 2.43 -5.00 0.31
CA LEU A 55 1.33 -4.34 -0.39
C LEU A 55 1.82 -3.32 -1.40
N VAL A 56 3.01 -2.79 -1.20
CA VAL A 56 3.62 -1.85 -2.12
C VAL A 56 5.05 -2.25 -2.39
N MET A 57 5.56 -1.81 -3.53
CA MET A 57 6.95 -1.99 -3.91
C MET A 57 7.62 -0.63 -3.96
N GLU A 58 8.88 -0.62 -3.61
CA GLU A 58 9.67 0.60 -3.51
C GLU A 58 10.70 0.65 -4.62
N TYR A 59 10.80 1.79 -5.29
CA TYR A 59 11.78 2.00 -6.34
C TYR A 59 12.59 3.25 -6.07
N LYS A 60 13.88 3.14 -6.23
CA LYS A 60 14.74 4.29 -6.11
C LYS A 60 15.13 4.75 -7.51
N GLN A 61 14.87 6.00 -7.82
CA GLN A 61 15.19 6.55 -9.12
C GLN A 61 15.80 7.93 -8.92
N LYS A 62 17.09 8.03 -9.22
CA LYS A 62 17.86 9.24 -8.97
C LYS A 62 17.78 9.60 -7.49
N ASN A 63 17.28 10.79 -7.17
CA ASN A 63 17.21 11.24 -5.78
C ASN A 63 15.86 10.98 -5.14
N PHE A 64 14.97 10.29 -5.85
CA PHE A 64 13.62 10.09 -5.36
C PHE A 64 13.33 8.63 -5.09
N ILE A 65 12.45 8.41 -4.14
CA ILE A 65 11.96 7.08 -3.84
C ILE A 65 10.48 7.03 -4.21
N TYR A 66 10.12 6.08 -5.07
CA TYR A 66 8.76 5.92 -5.56
C TYR A 66 8.16 4.65 -5.01
N TYR A 67 6.85 4.66 -4.89
CA TYR A 67 6.09 3.50 -4.41
C TYR A 67 4.99 3.18 -5.40
N GLU A 68 4.71 1.90 -5.54
CA GLU A 68 3.60 1.48 -6.39
C GLU A 68 2.97 0.23 -5.81
N ILE A 69 1.74 -0.02 -6.22
CA ILE A 69 0.95 -1.17 -5.75
C ILE A 69 1.61 -2.47 -6.19
N ASN A 70 1.63 -3.43 -5.29
CA ASN A 70 2.03 -4.80 -5.66
C ASN A 70 0.76 -5.55 -6.06
N ALA A 71 0.46 -5.53 -7.36
CA ALA A 71 -0.79 -6.07 -7.86
C ALA A 71 -0.97 -7.56 -7.54
N THR A 72 0.14 -8.31 -7.55
CA THR A 72 0.07 -9.74 -7.29
C THR A 72 -0.50 -10.05 -5.91
N VAL A 73 -0.07 -9.29 -4.90
CA VAL A 73 -0.56 -9.50 -3.54
C VAL A 73 -2.04 -9.17 -3.45
N PHE A 74 -2.47 -8.10 -4.13
CA PHE A 74 -3.89 -7.76 -4.11
C PHE A 74 -4.73 -8.78 -4.85
N GLU A 75 -4.21 -9.35 -5.93
CA GLU A 75 -4.94 -10.41 -6.63
C GLU A 75 -5.12 -11.64 -5.74
N GLU A 76 -4.10 -11.98 -4.98
CA GLU A 76 -4.20 -13.09 -4.04
C GLU A 76 -5.21 -12.80 -2.95
N LEU A 77 -5.22 -11.58 -2.46
CA LEU A 77 -6.17 -11.18 -1.43
C LEU A 77 -7.60 -11.24 -1.94
N ILE A 78 -7.81 -10.80 -3.18
CA ILE A 78 -9.13 -10.87 -3.80
C ILE A 78 -9.62 -12.31 -3.89
N LEU A 79 -8.74 -13.22 -4.30
CA LEU A 79 -9.11 -14.63 -4.41
C LEU A 79 -9.50 -15.21 -3.06
N TRP A 80 -8.76 -14.81 -2.02
CA TRP A 80 -9.07 -15.27 -0.68
C TRP A 80 -10.45 -14.78 -0.23
N ILE A 81 -10.75 -13.50 -0.50
CA ILE A 81 -12.01 -12.92 -0.10
C ILE A 81 -13.17 -13.53 -0.86
N LYS A 82 -12.97 -13.86 -2.12
CA LYS A 82 -14.04 -14.38 -2.96
C LYS A 82 -14.60 -15.70 -2.46
N GLN A 83 -13.81 -16.47 -1.75
CA GLN A 83 -14.31 -17.77 -1.28
C GLN A 83 -15.43 -17.61 -0.24
N PHE A 84 -15.63 -16.41 0.29
CA PHE A 84 -16.66 -16.18 1.30
C PHE A 84 -17.95 -15.60 0.74
N GLY A 85 -18.06 -15.48 -0.60
CA GLY A 85 -19.28 -14.97 -1.18
C GLY A 85 -19.03 -14.17 -2.40
N GLY A 86 -19.92 -13.25 -2.64
CA GLY A 86 -19.75 -12.35 -3.77
C GLY A 86 -20.12 -12.96 -5.08
N ASN A 87 -20.09 -14.24 -5.26
CA ASN A 87 -20.35 -14.82 -6.49
C ASN A 87 -21.19 -16.02 -6.34
N LYS A 88 -22.35 -15.88 -6.13
CA LYS A 88 -23.08 -16.93 -5.88
C LYS A 88 -23.71 -17.54 -6.86
N LYS A 89 -23.82 -18.19 -7.20
CA LYS A 89 -24.35 -18.57 -8.08
C LYS A 89 -24.74 -19.34 -8.09
#